data_08975789d2ef851d7f4be4a9695c7ee2
#
_entry.id   08975789d2ef851d7f4be4a9695c7ee2
#
_cell.length_a   1.000
_cell.length_b   1.000
_cell.length_c   1.000
_cell.angle_alpha   90.00
_cell.angle_beta   90.00
_cell.angle_gamma   90.00
#
_symmetry.space_group_name_H-M   'P 1'
#
loop_
_entity.id
_entity.type
_entity.pdbx_description
1 polymer ?
#
loop_
_entity_poly.entity_id
_entity_poly.type
_entity_poly.pdbx_seq_one_letter_code
_entity_poly.pdbx_strand_id
1 'polypeptide(L)' 'MIPLPTRSSAPTTTEAGAWADVLVRRRLLHAAVLAANGQWLVQHEPDGPVHVLAGPADIVELAATIQHRIRSTRAGTR' A
#
# COMPACT_ATOMS: atom_id res chain seq x y z
N MET A 1 16.65 -0.90 -28.52
CA MET A 1 16.42 -0.52 -27.96
C MET A 1 16.01 -0.87 -26.87
N ILE A 2 16.03 -0.76 -26.25
CA ILE A 2 15.68 -1.10 -25.26
C ILE A 2 14.87 -0.68 -24.62
N PRO A 3 14.29 -0.95 -24.26
CA PRO A 3 13.35 -0.60 -23.62
C PRO A 3 13.49 -0.38 -22.34
N LEU A 4 13.27 0.08 -21.97
CA LEU A 4 13.23 0.34 -20.85
C LEU A 4 12.56 -0.11 -20.15
N PRO A 5 12.59 -0.41 -19.59
CA PRO A 5 12.00 -0.90 -18.84
C PRO A 5 11.28 -0.69 -18.08
N THR A 6 11.18 -0.92 -17.87
CA THR A 6 10.56 -0.93 -17.31
C THR A 6 10.03 -0.64 -16.48
N ARG A 7 10.05 -0.07 -16.32
CA ARG A 7 9.54 0.23 -15.61
C ARG A 7 8.48 0.18 -15.52
N SER A 8 8.15 0.64 -15.68
CA SER A 8 6.96 0.51 -15.62
C SER A 8 6.48 -0.73 -15.25
N SER A 9 7.13 -1.46 -14.86
CA SER A 9 6.68 -2.70 -14.49
C SER A 9 5.93 -2.70 -13.22
N ALA A 10 5.16 -3.70 -12.98
CA ALA A 10 4.39 -3.83 -11.80
C ALA A 10 5.29 -3.96 -10.57
N PRO A 11 4.88 -3.44 -9.43
CA PRO A 11 5.64 -3.62 -8.22
C PRO A 11 5.76 -5.08 -7.84
N THR A 12 6.86 -5.42 -7.21
CA THR A 12 7.07 -6.79 -6.77
C THR A 12 6.42 -7.01 -5.41
N THR A 13 6.29 -8.27 -5.05
CA THR A 13 5.80 -8.63 -3.72
C THR A 13 6.72 -8.07 -2.64
N THR A 14 8.01 -8.08 -2.87
CA THR A 14 8.97 -7.52 -1.92
C THR A 14 8.75 -6.01 -1.73
N GLU A 15 8.54 -5.32 -2.81
CA GLU A 15 8.29 -3.89 -2.76
C GLU A 15 6.98 -3.59 -2.02
N ALA A 16 5.94 -4.35 -2.33
CA ALA A 16 4.67 -4.20 -1.64
C ALA A 16 4.81 -4.48 -0.16
N GLY A 17 5.60 -5.49 0.19
CA GLY A 17 5.86 -5.81 1.59
C GLY A 17 6.52 -4.69 2.33
N ALA A 18 7.47 -4.01 1.69
CA ALA A 18 8.14 -2.89 2.29
C ALA A 18 7.17 -1.74 2.55
N TRP A 19 6.31 -1.44 1.58
CA TRP A 19 5.31 -0.40 1.77
C TRP A 19 4.31 -0.75 2.86
N ALA A 20 3.84 -2.00 2.87
CA ALA A 20 2.90 -2.45 3.89
C ALA A 20 3.51 -2.32 5.28
N ASP A 21 4.77 -2.69 5.42
CA ASP A 21 5.47 -2.61 6.69
C ASP A 21 5.57 -1.16 7.17
N VAL A 22 5.89 -0.25 6.27
CA VAL A 22 5.96 1.16 6.61
C VAL A 22 4.60 1.68 7.08
N LEU A 23 3.54 1.31 6.35
CA LEU A 23 2.21 1.78 6.68
C LEU A 23 1.77 1.29 8.07
N VAL A 24 2.07 0.04 8.38
CA VAL A 24 1.71 -0.50 9.69
C VAL A 24 2.56 0.14 10.79
N ARG A 25 3.84 0.29 10.54
CA ARG A 25 4.73 0.87 11.52
C ARG A 25 4.38 2.32 11.85
N ARG A 26 3.90 3.04 10.87
CA ARG A 26 3.50 4.43 11.08
C ARG A 26 2.05 4.55 11.51
N ARG A 27 1.41 3.44 11.76
CA ARG A 27 0.04 3.38 12.23
C ARG A 27 -0.96 3.96 11.24
N LEU A 28 -0.62 3.92 9.98
CA LEU A 28 -1.54 4.31 8.91
C LEU A 28 -2.42 3.14 8.53
N LEU A 29 -1.98 1.92 8.83
CA LEU A 29 -2.79 0.72 8.75
C LEU A 29 -2.66 -0.01 10.07
N HIS A 30 -3.74 -0.66 10.49
CA HIS A 30 -3.68 -1.49 11.68
C HIS A 30 -2.94 -2.80 11.38
N ALA A 31 -3.18 -3.40 10.24
CA ALA A 31 -2.55 -4.66 9.88
C ALA A 31 -2.52 -4.82 8.36
N ALA A 32 -1.53 -5.54 7.89
CA ALA A 32 -1.43 -5.92 6.49
C ALA A 32 -0.75 -7.28 6.43
N VAL A 33 -1.40 -8.24 5.79
CA VAL A 33 -0.93 -9.62 5.72
C VAL A 33 -0.98 -10.10 4.29
N LEU A 34 0.09 -10.74 3.85
CA LEU A 34 0.13 -11.36 2.53
C LEU A 34 -0.43 -12.75 2.61
N ALA A 35 -1.47 -13.02 1.86
CA ALA A 35 -2.06 -14.35 1.82
C ALA A 35 -1.27 -15.24 0.86
N ALA A 36 -1.47 -16.54 1.02
CA ALA A 36 -0.73 -17.51 0.22
C ALA A 36 -0.99 -17.37 -1.28
N ASN A 37 -2.15 -16.86 -1.66
CA ASN A 37 -2.48 -16.72 -3.07
C ASN A 37 -2.01 -15.40 -3.67
N GLY A 38 -1.21 -14.64 -2.93
CA GLY A 38 -0.67 -13.38 -3.44
C GLY A 38 -1.53 -12.17 -3.17
N GLN A 39 -2.69 -12.36 -2.59
CA GLN A 39 -3.54 -11.22 -2.23
C GLN A 39 -3.11 -10.65 -0.90
N TRP A 40 -3.42 -9.39 -0.69
CA TRP A 40 -3.12 -8.73 0.57
C TRP A 40 -4.40 -8.49 1.35
N LEU A 41 -4.33 -8.74 2.64
CA LEU A 41 -5.45 -8.46 3.55
C LEU A 41 -5.04 -7.28 4.40
N VAL A 42 -5.75 -6.18 4.29
CA VAL A 42 -5.40 -4.97 5.03
C VAL A 42 -6.56 -4.52 5.89
N GLN A 43 -6.22 -3.98 7.04
CA GLN A 43 -7.21 -3.47 7.96
C GLN A 43 -6.74 -2.10 8.43
N HIS A 44 -7.57 -1.09 8.26
CA HIS A 44 -7.19 0.27 8.62
C HIS A 44 -7.33 0.54 10.10
N GLU A 45 -8.32 -0.05 10.72
CA GLU A 45 -8.61 0.16 12.12
C GLU A 45 -8.83 -1.16 12.82
N PRO A 46 -8.51 -1.26 14.11
CA PRO A 46 -8.65 -2.54 14.82
C PRO A 46 -10.05 -3.13 14.76
N ASP A 47 -11.07 -2.28 14.73
CA ASP A 47 -12.43 -2.75 14.68
C ASP A 47 -13.03 -2.65 13.29
N GLY A 48 -12.23 -2.25 12.33
CA GLY A 48 -12.74 -2.03 10.98
C GLY A 48 -12.74 -3.29 10.14
N PRO A 49 -13.32 -3.19 8.96
CA PRO A 49 -13.36 -4.35 8.07
C PRO A 49 -11.99 -4.64 7.47
N VAL A 50 -11.81 -5.87 7.06
CA VAL A 50 -10.63 -6.29 6.34
C VAL A 50 -10.91 -6.13 4.85
N HIS A 51 -10.00 -5.48 4.15
CA HIS A 51 -10.11 -5.31 2.71
C HIS A 51 -9.14 -6.24 2.02
N VAL A 52 -9.56 -6.83 0.92
CA VAL A 52 -8.71 -7.74 0.15
C VAL A 52 -8.21 -6.99 -1.07
N LEU A 53 -6.89 -6.92 -1.21
CA LEU A 53 -6.27 -6.29 -2.35
C LEU A 53 -5.71 -7.38 -3.26
N ALA A 54 -5.86 -7.20 -4.56
CA ALA A 54 -5.57 -8.25 -5.51
C ALA A 54 -4.09 -8.60 -5.62
N GLY A 55 -3.21 -7.65 -5.39
CA GLY A 55 -1.80 -7.93 -5.52
C GLY A 55 -0.93 -6.76 -5.12
N PRO A 56 0.37 -6.86 -5.41
CA PRO A 56 1.33 -5.84 -4.95
C PRO A 56 1.05 -4.43 -5.46
N ALA A 57 0.55 -4.31 -6.67
CA ALA A 57 0.25 -2.98 -7.22
C ALA A 57 -0.79 -2.26 -6.36
N ASP A 58 -1.74 -2.98 -5.83
CA ASP A 58 -2.79 -2.38 -5.02
C ASP A 58 -2.24 -1.86 -3.70
N ILE A 59 -1.25 -2.53 -3.14
CA ILE A 59 -0.60 -2.06 -1.92
C ILE A 59 0.13 -0.74 -2.18
N VAL A 60 0.87 -0.68 -3.27
CA VAL A 60 1.61 0.53 -3.60
C VAL A 60 0.65 1.68 -3.87
N GLU A 61 -0.45 1.39 -4.55
CA GLU A 61 -1.45 2.39 -4.83
C GLU A 61 -2.11 2.88 -3.54
N LEU A 62 -2.38 1.97 -2.62
CA LEU A 62 -2.93 2.34 -1.32
C LEU A 62 -1.96 3.25 -0.57
N ALA A 63 -0.67 2.93 -0.59
CA ALA A 63 0.33 3.75 0.07
C ALA A 63 0.35 5.16 -0.53
N ALA A 64 0.28 5.26 -1.84
CA ALA A 64 0.26 6.55 -2.51
C ALA A 64 -0.99 7.34 -2.14
N THR A 65 -2.13 6.67 -2.07
CA THR A 65 -3.38 7.31 -1.69
C THR A 65 -3.33 7.84 -0.26
N ILE A 66 -2.80 7.06 0.64
CA ILE A 66 -2.68 7.48 2.03
C ILE A 66 -1.75 8.69 2.15
N GLN A 67 -0.62 8.63 1.47
CA GLN A 67 0.32 9.74 1.51
C GLN A 67 -0.27 11.01 0.92
N HIS A 68 -1.01 10.87 -0.17
CA HIS A 68 -1.65 12.00 -0.79
C HIS A 68 -2.69 12.62 0.15
N ARG A 69 -3.45 11.79 0.82
CA ARG A 69 -4.47 12.26 1.74
C ARG A 69 -3.84 13.01 2.92
N ILE A 70 -2.76 12.50 3.46
CA ILE A 70 -2.06 13.15 4.55
C ILE A 70 -1.54 14.51 4.10
N ARG A 71 -0.95 14.56 2.94
CA ARG A 71 -0.41 15.77 2.40
C ARG A 71 -1.48 16.81 2.15
N SER A 72 -2.61 16.38 1.60
CA SER A 72 -3.72 17.27 1.35
C SER A 72 -4.31 17.81 2.63
N THR A 73 -4.43 16.97 3.64
CA THR A 73 -4.95 17.41 4.93
C THR A 73 -4.03 18.45 5.56
N ARG A 74 -2.73 18.21 5.50
CA ARG A 74 -1.81 19.16 6.02
C ARG A 74 -1.85 20.47 5.29
N ALA A 75 -1.90 20.42 3.98
CA ALA A 75 -1.96 21.63 3.19
C ALA A 75 -3.24 22.39 3.43
N GLY A 76 -4.30 21.68 3.69
CA GLY A 76 -5.60 22.31 3.88
C GLY A 76 -5.84 22.88 5.25
N THR A 77 -4.95 22.58 6.18
CA THR A 77 -5.15 23.02 7.48
C THR A 77 -4.61 24.33 7.61
N ARG A 78 -4.64 25.12 7.46
CA ARG A 78 -4.05 26.28 7.57
C ARG A 78 -4.55 27.12 8.06
#